data_3542f95c2b8ffc4def3dfd5511e349e9
#
_entry.id   3542f95c2b8ffc4def3dfd5511e349e9
#
_cell.length_a   1.000
_cell.length_b   1.000
_cell.length_c   1.000
_cell.angle_alpha   90.00
_cell.angle_beta   90.00
_cell.angle_gamma   90.00
#
_symmetry.space_group_name_H-M   'P 1'
#
loop_
_entity.id
_entity.type
_entity.pdbx_description
1 polymer ?
#
loop_
_entity_poly.entity_id
_entity_poly.type
_entity_poly.pdbx_seq_one_letter_code
_entity_poly.pdbx_strand_id
1 'polypeptide(L)'
;MWQPSPSTAAHTRVFRAPRIRADSRSVAAVAPARDARATRSTTARGAMATGKLLAVWLVNKSGGLIYHRALREDAPTLDANACLRLASVWHSLHAISRKVAPVTGCAGIESLECDTFDLYCFQAETGMKIFVTMTKGSADASGTLRRTHRAYCDYALKNPFYEVEMPVRCELFDVAIADIARSVNERG
;
A
#
# COMPACT_ATOMS: atom_id res chain seq x y z
N MET A 1 -18.08 47.83 -5.64
CA MET A 1 -18.83 46.80 -6.40
C MET A 1 -17.81 45.73 -6.84
N TRP A 2 -17.70 44.67 -6.07
CA TRP A 2 -16.73 43.61 -6.28
C TRP A 2 -17.48 42.39 -6.85
N GLN A 3 -17.10 41.92 -8.05
CA GLN A 3 -17.65 40.71 -8.67
C GLN A 3 -16.64 39.58 -8.56
N PRO A 4 -17.02 38.40 -8.05
CA PRO A 4 -16.14 37.25 -8.05
C PRO A 4 -16.14 36.57 -9.42
N SER A 5 -14.94 36.23 -9.91
CA SER A 5 -14.68 35.45 -11.12
C SER A 5 -15.13 33.98 -10.97
N PRO A 6 -15.53 33.29 -12.05
CA PRO A 6 -16.00 31.92 -11.96
C PRO A 6 -14.86 30.96 -11.65
N SER A 7 -15.11 30.09 -10.67
CA SER A 7 -14.29 28.97 -10.25
C SER A 7 -14.07 27.98 -11.40
N THR A 8 -12.83 27.86 -11.84
CA THR A 8 -12.40 26.79 -12.75
C THR A 8 -12.34 25.49 -11.95
N ALA A 9 -13.32 24.63 -12.17
CA ALA A 9 -13.33 23.28 -11.64
C ALA A 9 -12.12 22.50 -12.21
N ALA A 10 -11.13 22.28 -11.36
CA ALA A 10 -9.98 21.43 -11.67
C ALA A 10 -10.47 19.97 -11.74
N HIS A 11 -10.61 19.45 -12.97
CA HIS A 11 -10.76 18.02 -13.20
C HIS A 11 -9.45 17.34 -12.78
N THR A 12 -9.45 16.74 -11.59
CA THR A 12 -8.38 15.85 -11.15
C THR A 12 -8.43 14.59 -11.99
N ARG A 13 -7.68 14.56 -13.08
CA ARG A 13 -7.37 13.31 -13.80
C ARG A 13 -6.48 12.48 -12.89
N VAL A 14 -7.03 11.39 -12.38
CA VAL A 14 -6.25 10.33 -11.73
C VAL A 14 -5.38 9.71 -12.82
N PHE A 15 -4.10 10.09 -12.84
CA PHE A 15 -3.10 9.46 -13.70
C PHE A 15 -2.66 8.17 -13.01
N ARG A 16 -3.07 7.04 -13.57
CA ARG A 16 -2.61 5.71 -13.14
C ARG A 16 -1.17 5.57 -13.62
N ALA A 17 -0.22 5.55 -12.67
CA ALA A 17 1.19 5.32 -12.98
C ALA A 17 1.37 3.95 -13.68
N PRO A 18 2.35 3.81 -14.60
CA PRO A 18 2.61 2.54 -15.27
C PRO A 18 3.03 1.49 -14.24
N ARG A 19 2.42 0.30 -14.34
CA ARG A 19 2.75 -0.86 -13.52
C ARG A 19 4.17 -1.32 -13.83
N ILE A 20 5.07 -1.21 -12.88
CA ILE A 20 6.43 -1.75 -12.98
C ILE A 20 6.35 -3.23 -12.60
N ARG A 21 6.51 -4.11 -13.57
CA ARG A 21 6.61 -5.55 -13.37
C ARG A 21 8.07 -5.89 -13.10
N ALA A 22 8.39 -6.32 -11.90
CA ALA A 22 9.70 -6.86 -11.58
C ALA A 22 9.81 -8.29 -12.13
N ASP A 23 10.58 -8.46 -13.20
CA ASP A 23 10.86 -9.76 -13.81
C ASP A 23 12.11 -10.38 -13.13
N SER A 24 11.91 -11.32 -12.25
CA SER A 24 12.97 -12.06 -11.58
C SER A 24 13.48 -13.17 -12.52
N ARG A 25 14.36 -12.86 -13.46
CA ARG A 25 15.12 -13.89 -14.17
C ARG A 25 16.31 -14.33 -13.35
N SER A 26 16.11 -15.40 -12.61
CA SER A 26 17.16 -16.27 -12.11
C SER A 26 17.88 -16.93 -13.28
N VAL A 27 19.22 -16.80 -13.31
CA VAL A 27 20.09 -17.50 -14.23
C VAL A 27 20.10 -18.99 -13.83
N ALA A 28 19.42 -19.82 -14.56
CA ALA A 28 19.52 -21.26 -14.44
C ALA A 28 19.90 -21.90 -15.80
N ALA A 29 20.80 -22.86 -15.69
CA ALA A 29 21.53 -23.57 -16.72
C ALA A 29 20.68 -24.18 -17.85
N VAL A 30 21.28 -24.18 -19.01
CA VAL A 30 20.85 -24.85 -20.25
C VAL A 30 20.86 -26.36 -20.09
N ALA A 31 19.73 -27.02 -20.38
CA ALA A 31 19.64 -28.42 -20.75
C ALA A 31 18.54 -28.62 -21.83
N PRO A 32 18.65 -29.62 -22.72
CA PRO A 32 18.05 -29.55 -24.06
C PRO A 32 16.59 -30.02 -24.16
N ALA A 33 15.97 -29.58 -25.22
CA ALA A 33 14.61 -29.79 -25.65
C ALA A 33 14.11 -31.25 -25.62
N ARG A 34 12.88 -31.42 -25.12
CA ARG A 34 11.99 -32.52 -25.53
C ARG A 34 10.60 -31.94 -25.75
N ASP A 35 10.08 -32.26 -26.93
CA ASP A 35 8.74 -31.92 -27.38
C ASP A 35 7.64 -32.31 -26.40
N ALA A 36 6.75 -31.39 -26.06
CA ALA A 36 5.46 -31.70 -25.46
C ALA A 36 4.40 -30.73 -25.96
N ARG A 37 3.70 -31.17 -26.97
CA ARG A 37 2.30 -31.00 -27.34
C ARG A 37 1.50 -30.01 -26.49
N ALA A 38 1.10 -28.88 -27.12
CA ALA A 38 0.19 -27.90 -26.60
C ALA A 38 -1.16 -28.53 -26.21
N THR A 39 -1.44 -28.60 -24.94
CA THR A 39 -2.81 -28.73 -24.43
C THR A 39 -3.31 -27.33 -24.11
N ARG A 40 -4.26 -26.85 -24.90
CA ARG A 40 -5.08 -25.68 -24.58
C ARG A 40 -5.76 -25.93 -23.23
N SER A 41 -5.29 -25.31 -22.17
CA SER A 41 -6.06 -25.25 -20.93
C SER A 41 -7.09 -24.13 -21.06
N THR A 42 -8.30 -24.58 -21.09
CA THR A 42 -9.57 -23.85 -21.05
C THR A 42 -9.56 -22.81 -19.93
N THR A 43 -9.89 -21.62 -20.31
CA THR A 43 -10.24 -20.45 -19.47
C THR A 43 -11.02 -20.86 -18.22
N ALA A 44 -10.36 -20.99 -17.08
CA ALA A 44 -11.03 -20.90 -15.80
C ALA A 44 -11.47 -19.45 -15.61
N ARG A 45 -12.76 -19.17 -15.81
CA ARG A 45 -13.44 -17.94 -15.40
C ARG A 45 -13.09 -17.68 -13.95
N GLY A 46 -12.44 -16.52 -13.71
CA GLY A 46 -11.89 -16.11 -12.47
C GLY A 46 -12.85 -16.27 -11.28
N ALA A 47 -12.45 -17.09 -10.33
CA ALA A 47 -12.75 -16.80 -8.95
C ALA A 47 -12.20 -15.39 -8.71
N MET A 48 -13.06 -14.44 -8.32
CA MET A 48 -12.64 -13.12 -7.85
C MET A 48 -11.65 -13.38 -6.74
N ALA A 49 -10.37 -13.14 -7.01
CA ALA A 49 -9.33 -13.30 -6.01
C ALA A 49 -9.60 -12.23 -4.94
N THR A 50 -10.16 -12.69 -3.85
CA THR A 50 -10.55 -11.88 -2.72
C THR A 50 -9.28 -11.53 -1.97
N GLY A 51 -8.77 -10.34 -2.24
CA GLY A 51 -7.52 -9.88 -1.65
C GLY A 51 -7.64 -9.66 -0.15
N LYS A 52 -6.86 -10.43 0.62
CA LYS A 52 -6.82 -10.35 2.08
C LYS A 52 -5.77 -9.35 2.54
N LEU A 53 -6.08 -8.57 3.56
CA LEU A 53 -5.16 -7.63 4.19
C LEU A 53 -4.18 -8.40 5.10
N LEU A 54 -2.88 -8.29 4.79
CA LEU A 54 -1.80 -8.99 5.52
C LEU A 54 -1.22 -8.12 6.63
N ALA A 55 -0.83 -6.90 6.31
CA ALA A 55 -0.25 -5.98 7.29
C ALA A 55 -0.51 -4.51 6.91
N VAL A 56 -0.49 -3.65 7.93
CA VAL A 56 -0.65 -2.20 7.81
C VAL A 56 0.59 -1.52 8.39
N TRP A 57 1.03 -0.47 7.72
CA TRP A 57 2.22 0.31 8.04
C TRP A 57 1.92 1.79 7.96
N LEU A 58 2.33 2.55 8.97
CA LEU A 58 2.31 4.00 8.96
C LEU A 58 3.73 4.52 9.14
N VAL A 59 4.15 5.37 8.23
CA VAL A 59 5.49 5.96 8.20
C VAL A 59 5.33 7.48 8.21
N ASN A 60 6.04 8.15 9.09
CA ASN A 60 6.00 9.59 9.20
C ASN A 60 6.68 10.29 8.00
N LYS A 61 6.63 11.61 7.95
CA LYS A 61 7.22 12.39 6.85
C LYS A 61 8.74 12.25 6.76
N SER A 62 9.42 11.96 7.87
CA SER A 62 10.88 11.78 7.96
C SER A 62 11.33 10.34 7.64
N GLY A 63 10.41 9.38 7.46
CA GLY A 63 10.71 8.00 7.13
C GLY A 63 10.72 7.06 8.35
N GLY A 64 10.41 7.57 9.54
CA GLY A 64 10.29 6.76 10.75
C GLY A 64 9.01 5.95 10.77
N LEU A 65 9.09 4.70 11.21
CA LEU A 65 7.94 3.84 11.44
C LEU A 65 7.19 4.30 12.69
N ILE A 66 5.94 4.72 12.54
CA ILE A 66 5.09 5.13 13.67
C ILE A 66 4.06 4.08 14.06
N TYR A 67 3.74 3.16 13.15
CA TYR A 67 2.84 2.04 13.44
C TYR A 67 3.07 0.89 12.47
N HIS A 68 3.03 -0.33 13.00
CA HIS A 68 3.01 -1.56 12.22
C HIS A 68 2.16 -2.61 12.92
N ARG A 69 1.33 -3.30 12.16
CA ARG A 69 0.58 -4.45 12.63
C ARG A 69 0.44 -5.50 11.55
N ALA A 70 0.90 -6.71 11.84
CA ALA A 70 0.55 -7.90 11.09
C ALA A 70 -0.88 -8.32 11.50
N LEU A 71 -1.71 -8.64 10.52
CA LEU A 71 -3.15 -8.87 10.70
C LEU A 71 -3.54 -10.33 10.43
N ARG A 72 -2.57 -11.13 10.03
CA ARG A 72 -2.73 -12.56 9.75
C ARG A 72 -1.50 -13.34 10.19
N GLU A 73 -1.73 -14.59 10.55
CA GLU A 73 -0.66 -15.54 10.89
C GLU A 73 0.21 -15.89 9.68
N ASP A 74 -0.35 -15.81 8.47
CA ASP A 74 0.38 -16.03 7.22
C ASP A 74 1.33 -14.88 6.86
N ALA A 75 1.20 -13.71 7.53
CA ALA A 75 2.11 -12.60 7.31
C ALA A 75 3.49 -12.95 7.90
N PRO A 76 4.59 -12.64 7.20
CA PRO A 76 5.92 -12.91 7.72
C PRO A 76 6.12 -12.17 9.03
N THR A 77 6.54 -12.91 10.07
CA THR A 77 6.91 -12.34 11.36
C THR A 77 8.24 -11.61 11.20
N LEU A 78 8.19 -10.28 11.26
CA LEU A 78 9.35 -9.43 11.19
C LEU A 78 9.75 -8.96 12.59
N ASP A 79 11.04 -8.96 12.89
CA ASP A 79 11.55 -8.33 14.10
C ASP A 79 11.41 -6.80 14.02
N ALA A 80 11.49 -6.11 15.16
CA ALA A 80 11.34 -4.65 15.21
C ALA A 80 12.36 -3.92 14.31
N ASN A 81 13.61 -4.41 14.25
CA ASN A 81 14.64 -3.82 13.41
C ASN A 81 14.37 -4.01 11.93
N ALA A 82 13.84 -5.18 11.53
CA ALA A 82 13.43 -5.43 10.15
C ALA A 82 12.26 -4.51 9.74
N CYS A 83 11.29 -4.30 10.65
CA CYS A 83 10.20 -3.37 10.43
C CYS A 83 10.69 -1.93 10.22
N LEU A 84 11.61 -1.45 11.06
CA LEU A 84 12.20 -0.11 10.92
C LEU A 84 12.97 0.04 9.60
N ARG A 85 13.78 -0.95 9.23
CA ARG A 85 14.52 -0.95 7.95
C ARG A 85 13.56 -0.93 6.76
N LEU A 86 12.54 -1.76 6.78
CA LEU A 86 11.55 -1.84 5.69
C LEU A 86 10.81 -0.51 5.51
N ALA A 87 10.41 0.13 6.60
CA ALA A 87 9.76 1.45 6.56
C ALA A 87 10.67 2.52 5.94
N SER A 88 11.96 2.55 6.33
CA SER A 88 12.95 3.49 5.80
C SER A 88 13.25 3.24 4.32
N VAL A 89 13.40 1.98 3.91
CA VAL A 89 13.61 1.58 2.51
C VAL A 89 12.40 1.99 1.67
N TRP A 90 11.19 1.71 2.14
CA TRP A 90 9.96 2.10 1.45
C TRP A 90 9.84 3.62 1.29
N HIS A 91 10.12 4.37 2.36
CA HIS A 91 10.13 5.83 2.32
C HIS A 91 11.10 6.37 1.26
N SER A 92 12.33 5.83 1.23
CA SER A 92 13.35 6.23 0.26
C SER A 92 12.97 5.87 -1.18
N LEU A 93 12.44 4.66 -1.39
CA LEU A 93 11.98 4.21 -2.71
C LEU A 93 10.86 5.10 -3.25
N HIS A 94 9.89 5.42 -2.40
CA HIS A 94 8.79 6.32 -2.75
C HIS A 94 9.29 7.75 -3.05
N ALA A 95 10.29 8.25 -2.32
CA ALA A 95 10.89 9.56 -2.59
C ALA A 95 11.68 9.58 -3.90
N ILE A 96 12.43 8.51 -4.20
CA ILE A 96 13.18 8.35 -5.44
C ILE A 96 12.22 8.27 -6.64
N SER A 97 11.14 7.50 -6.53
CA SER A 97 10.18 7.33 -7.63
C SER A 97 9.58 8.65 -8.11
N ARG A 98 9.37 9.61 -7.19
CA ARG A 98 8.91 10.96 -7.54
C ARG A 98 9.94 11.75 -8.35
N LYS A 99 11.24 11.53 -8.09
CA LYS A 99 12.32 12.23 -8.79
C LYS A 99 12.63 11.63 -10.16
N VAL A 100 12.42 10.33 -10.31
CA VAL A 100 12.67 9.59 -11.56
C VAL A 100 11.46 9.67 -12.50
N ALA A 101 10.32 10.10 -12.03
CA ALA A 101 9.10 10.20 -12.83
C ALA A 101 9.32 11.12 -14.04
N PRO A 102 8.96 10.68 -15.26
CA PRO A 102 9.12 11.48 -16.48
C PRO A 102 8.12 12.64 -16.58
N VAL A 103 7.15 12.69 -15.68
CA VAL A 103 6.07 13.68 -15.64
C VAL A 103 6.14 14.46 -14.33
N THR A 104 6.03 15.79 -14.43
CA THR A 104 5.94 16.67 -13.26
C THR A 104 4.65 16.43 -12.49
N GLY A 105 4.72 16.50 -11.15
CA GLY A 105 3.54 16.30 -10.28
C GLY A 105 3.24 14.84 -9.92
N CYS A 106 4.14 13.91 -10.21
CA CYS A 106 3.99 12.52 -9.76
C CYS A 106 3.96 12.44 -8.23
N ALA A 107 2.95 11.76 -7.68
CA ALA A 107 2.78 11.57 -6.24
C ALA A 107 3.69 10.48 -5.66
N GLY A 108 4.36 9.68 -6.50
CA GLY A 108 5.20 8.54 -6.12
C GLY A 108 4.55 7.21 -6.45
N ILE A 109 4.95 6.15 -5.74
CA ILE A 109 4.43 4.80 -5.97
C ILE A 109 3.07 4.66 -5.29
N GLU A 110 2.02 4.37 -6.06
CA GLU A 110 0.69 4.06 -5.55
C GLU A 110 0.50 2.57 -5.29
N SER A 111 1.08 1.74 -6.16
CA SER A 111 1.02 0.28 -6.03
C SER A 111 2.31 -0.37 -6.51
N LEU A 112 2.72 -1.43 -5.82
CA LEU A 112 3.83 -2.30 -6.18
C LEU A 112 3.32 -3.73 -6.19
N GLU A 113 3.33 -4.36 -7.36
CA GLU A 113 2.91 -5.74 -7.54
C GLU A 113 4.13 -6.67 -7.45
N CYS A 114 4.15 -7.55 -6.46
CA CYS A 114 5.16 -8.59 -6.29
C CYS A 114 4.61 -9.96 -6.69
N ASP A 115 5.46 -10.98 -6.71
CA ASP A 115 5.03 -12.33 -7.09
C ASP A 115 4.06 -12.96 -6.08
N THR A 116 4.19 -12.65 -4.80
CA THR A 116 3.44 -13.26 -3.69
C THR A 116 2.42 -12.34 -3.04
N PHE A 117 2.59 -11.02 -3.13
CA PHE A 117 1.72 -10.01 -2.52
C PHE A 117 1.70 -8.74 -3.35
N ASP A 118 0.70 -7.91 -3.10
CA ASP A 118 0.61 -6.56 -3.63
C ASP A 118 0.75 -5.56 -2.47
N LEU A 119 1.48 -4.48 -2.71
CA LEU A 119 1.63 -3.38 -1.78
C LEU A 119 0.96 -2.14 -2.37
N TYR A 120 0.12 -1.50 -1.57
CA TYR A 120 -0.56 -0.25 -1.94
C TYR A 120 -0.18 0.85 -0.97
N CYS A 121 0.08 2.03 -1.51
CA CYS A 121 0.53 3.18 -0.73
C CYS A 121 -0.39 4.39 -0.94
N PHE A 122 -0.59 5.11 0.13
CA PHE A 122 -1.25 6.41 0.15
C PHE A 122 -0.37 7.41 0.91
N GLN A 123 -0.09 8.55 0.30
CA GLN A 123 0.60 9.65 0.96
C GLN A 123 -0.42 10.74 1.30
N ALA A 124 -0.50 11.09 2.58
CA ALA A 124 -1.28 12.24 3.04
C ALA A 124 -0.59 13.56 2.68
N GLU A 125 -1.33 14.66 2.63
CA GLU A 125 -0.78 16.00 2.37
C GLU A 125 0.26 16.43 3.41
N THR A 126 0.17 15.92 4.63
CA THR A 126 1.16 16.11 5.70
C THR A 126 2.51 15.45 5.43
N GLY A 127 2.61 14.64 4.38
CA GLY A 127 3.81 13.86 4.02
C GLY A 127 3.89 12.48 4.67
N MET A 128 2.98 12.15 5.60
CA MET A 128 2.85 10.81 6.16
C MET A 128 2.44 9.82 5.07
N LYS A 129 2.98 8.62 5.15
CA LYS A 129 2.68 7.53 4.23
C LYS A 129 2.03 6.38 4.97
N ILE A 130 0.95 5.88 4.39
CA ILE A 130 0.29 4.65 4.81
C ILE A 130 0.49 3.65 3.69
N PHE A 131 1.00 2.47 4.00
CA PHE A 131 0.99 1.40 3.05
C PHE A 131 0.44 0.11 3.66
N VAL A 132 -0.17 -0.67 2.82
CA VAL A 132 -0.78 -1.94 3.18
C VAL A 132 -0.24 -3.02 2.26
N THR A 133 0.02 -4.19 2.83
CA THR A 133 0.33 -5.39 2.07
C THR A 133 -0.92 -6.26 2.02
N MET A 134 -1.26 -6.72 0.83
CA MET A 134 -2.44 -7.53 0.56
C MET A 134 -2.07 -8.74 -0.28
N THR A 135 -2.89 -9.78 -0.24
CA THR A 135 -2.76 -10.86 -1.21
C THR A 135 -3.12 -10.36 -2.61
N LYS A 136 -2.64 -11.05 -3.64
CA LYS A 136 -2.85 -10.66 -5.03
C LYS A 136 -4.32 -10.47 -5.40
N GLY A 137 -4.56 -9.45 -6.25
CA GLY A 137 -5.87 -9.23 -6.83
C GLY A 137 -6.87 -8.51 -5.94
N SER A 138 -6.42 -7.79 -4.92
CA SER A 138 -7.29 -7.02 -4.05
C SER A 138 -8.00 -5.88 -4.79
N ALA A 139 -9.33 -5.88 -4.74
CA ALA A 139 -10.15 -4.86 -5.40
C ALA A 139 -10.31 -3.56 -4.59
N ASP A 140 -10.24 -3.60 -3.25
CA ASP A 140 -10.57 -2.47 -2.35
C ASP A 140 -9.37 -1.95 -1.56
N ALA A 141 -8.19 -1.90 -2.17
CA ALA A 141 -6.99 -1.37 -1.52
C ALA A 141 -7.11 0.12 -1.19
N SER A 142 -7.66 0.91 -2.12
CA SER A 142 -7.84 2.36 -1.94
C SER A 142 -8.83 2.69 -0.83
N GLY A 143 -9.93 1.94 -0.73
CA GLY A 143 -10.90 2.06 0.35
C GLY A 143 -10.29 1.70 1.70
N THR A 144 -9.47 0.66 1.75
CA THR A 144 -8.75 0.24 2.95
C THR A 144 -7.77 1.31 3.44
N LEU A 145 -6.97 1.88 2.52
CA LEU A 145 -6.04 2.98 2.83
C LEU A 145 -6.76 4.21 3.38
N ARG A 146 -7.88 4.62 2.77
CA ARG A 146 -8.68 5.76 3.23
C ARG A 146 -9.29 5.51 4.61
N ARG A 147 -9.80 4.31 4.88
CA ARG A 147 -10.34 3.93 6.20
C ARG A 147 -9.24 3.94 7.26
N THR A 148 -8.05 3.41 6.93
CA THR A 148 -6.89 3.44 7.82
C THR A 148 -6.47 4.88 8.12
N HIS A 149 -6.41 5.76 7.11
CA HIS A 149 -6.10 7.17 7.31
C HIS A 149 -7.14 7.86 8.20
N ARG A 150 -8.43 7.60 7.97
CA ARG A 150 -9.51 8.14 8.80
C ARG A 150 -9.39 7.68 10.25
N ALA A 151 -9.14 6.40 10.48
CA ALA A 151 -8.92 5.86 11.82
C ALA A 151 -7.72 6.53 12.52
N TYR A 152 -6.62 6.77 11.80
CA TYR A 152 -5.47 7.52 12.32
C TYR A 152 -5.85 8.94 12.72
N CYS A 153 -6.60 9.65 11.89
CA CYS A 153 -7.08 11.00 12.21
C CYS A 153 -8.01 11.01 13.43
N ASP A 154 -8.92 10.02 13.52
CA ASP A 154 -9.95 10.01 14.55
C ASP A 154 -9.43 9.54 15.91
N TYR A 155 -8.54 8.56 15.97
CA TYR A 155 -8.08 7.95 17.22
C TYR A 155 -6.68 8.38 17.66
N ALA A 156 -5.77 8.67 16.71
CA ALA A 156 -4.42 9.10 17.05
C ALA A 156 -4.31 10.63 17.09
N LEU A 157 -4.60 11.33 16.00
CA LEU A 157 -4.40 12.78 15.92
C LEU A 157 -5.33 13.60 16.83
N LYS A 158 -6.54 13.10 17.12
CA LYS A 158 -7.47 13.76 18.05
C LYS A 158 -7.14 13.48 19.52
N ASN A 159 -6.21 12.59 19.80
CA ASN A 159 -5.76 12.34 21.17
C ASN A 159 -4.83 13.46 21.61
N PRO A 160 -5.18 14.27 22.62
CA PRO A 160 -4.34 15.39 23.07
C PRO A 160 -3.00 14.98 23.69
N PHE A 161 -2.85 13.71 24.05
CA PHE A 161 -1.60 13.15 24.59
C PHE A 161 -0.69 12.52 23.54
N TYR A 162 -1.15 12.50 22.27
CA TYR A 162 -0.34 11.97 21.18
C TYR A 162 0.54 13.07 20.58
N GLU A 163 1.83 12.85 20.64
CA GLU A 163 2.81 13.70 19.98
C GLU A 163 2.98 13.26 18.52
N VAL A 164 2.79 14.19 17.59
CA VAL A 164 2.87 13.93 16.16
C VAL A 164 4.27 13.42 15.78
N GLU A 165 4.31 12.43 14.94
CA GLU A 165 5.51 11.71 14.48
C GLU A 165 6.09 10.67 15.47
N MET A 166 5.58 10.56 16.66
CA MET A 166 5.93 9.49 17.60
C MET A 166 5.15 8.20 17.31
N PRO A 167 5.61 7.04 17.80
CA PRO A 167 4.87 5.79 17.62
C PRO A 167 3.46 5.87 18.21
N VAL A 168 2.47 5.42 17.41
CA VAL A 168 1.06 5.39 17.83
C VAL A 168 0.88 4.26 18.84
N ARG A 169 0.48 4.62 20.06
CA ARG A 169 0.16 3.69 21.16
C ARG A 169 -1.27 3.99 21.64
N CYS A 170 -2.26 3.56 20.87
CA CYS A 170 -3.65 3.83 21.15
C CYS A 170 -4.47 2.57 20.91
N GLU A 171 -5.04 1.99 21.96
CA GLU A 171 -5.84 0.77 21.88
C GLU A 171 -7.04 0.92 20.94
N LEU A 172 -7.70 2.08 20.95
CA LEU A 172 -8.84 2.34 20.06
C LEU A 172 -8.42 2.33 18.58
N PHE A 173 -7.19 2.80 18.29
CA PHE A 173 -6.64 2.70 16.94
C PHE A 173 -6.38 1.24 16.56
N ASP A 174 -5.84 0.45 17.48
CA ASP A 174 -5.60 -0.98 17.26
C ASP A 174 -6.91 -1.73 16.98
N VAL A 175 -7.96 -1.45 17.75
CA VAL A 175 -9.29 -2.03 17.52
C VAL A 175 -9.83 -1.62 16.15
N ALA A 176 -9.74 -0.34 15.79
CA ALA A 176 -10.20 0.15 14.50
C ALA A 176 -9.47 -0.52 13.32
N ILE A 177 -8.16 -0.71 13.42
CA ILE A 177 -7.36 -1.42 12.40
C ILE A 177 -7.79 -2.90 12.31
N ALA A 178 -8.05 -3.57 13.45
CA ALA A 178 -8.53 -4.94 13.46
C ALA A 178 -9.91 -5.08 12.79
N ASP A 179 -10.82 -4.13 13.02
CA ASP A 179 -12.15 -4.11 12.41
C ASP A 179 -12.09 -3.85 10.90
N ILE A 180 -11.21 -2.95 10.46
CA ILE A 180 -10.94 -2.73 9.04
C ILE A 180 -10.44 -4.03 8.41
N ALA A 181 -9.47 -4.70 9.04
CA ALA A 181 -8.93 -5.96 8.54
C ALA A 181 -9.99 -7.06 8.44
N ARG A 182 -10.82 -7.21 9.49
CA ARG A 182 -11.94 -8.16 9.50
C ARG A 182 -12.89 -7.88 8.33
N SER A 183 -13.31 -6.63 8.18
CA SER A 183 -14.26 -6.23 7.13
C SER A 183 -13.70 -6.42 5.70
N VAL A 184 -12.38 -6.33 5.51
CA VAL A 184 -11.72 -6.59 4.23
C VAL A 184 -11.61 -8.10 3.99
N ASN A 185 -11.21 -8.85 5.01
CA ASN A 185 -10.96 -10.29 4.92
C ASN A 185 -12.27 -11.12 4.82
N GLU A 186 -13.40 -10.61 5.31
CA GLU A 186 -14.72 -11.24 5.20
C GLU A 186 -15.38 -10.99 3.84
N ARG A 187 -15.10 -9.86 3.21
CA ARG A 187 -15.59 -9.53 1.86
C ARG A 187 -14.76 -10.18 0.76
N GLY A 188 -13.63 -10.69 1.15
CA GLY A 188 -12.69 -11.44 0.41
C GLY A 188 -12.82 -12.93 0.64
#